data_15b31e894bbc8482c291526d14ce586b
#
_entry.id   15b31e894bbc8482c291526d14ce586b
#
_cell.length_a   1.000
_cell.length_b   1.000
_cell.length_c   1.000
_cell.angle_alpha   90.00
_cell.angle_beta   90.00
_cell.angle_gamma   90.00
#
_symmetry.space_group_name_H-M   'P 1'
#
loop_
_entity.id
_entity.type
_entity.pdbx_description
1 polymer ?
#
loop_
_entity_poly.entity_id
_entity_poly.type
_entity_poly.pdbx_seq_one_letter_code
_entity_poly.pdbx_strand_id
1 'polypeptide(L)'
;VLSGSEQRNLNRAYPGNAGGTLTEKVAYAIMQLIRTEKPHISIDLHEAAPEYTTVNAVVAHDRALDIAVEAVMMLQLEGIEISVERSPKTFRGLSHREWGDRSDTLAFLLEVANPSQGRLRGRTSEKLVITGLDKYYLRAAKAGRLNVPYDENGLPLTLRVWRHLRTIMTIIDTFNLYSEENSIVMEGPIEQPF
;
A
#
# COMPACT_ATOMS: atom_id res chain seq x y z
N VAL A 1 -19.29 15.62 6.07
CA VAL A 1 -19.57 15.45 4.62
C VAL A 1 -18.22 15.37 3.91
N LEU A 2 -17.98 14.29 3.18
CA LEU A 2 -16.76 14.12 2.38
C LEU A 2 -16.73 15.15 1.23
N SER A 3 -15.53 15.62 0.87
CA SER A 3 -15.36 16.45 -0.32
C SER A 3 -15.72 15.68 -1.60
N GLY A 4 -16.04 16.38 -2.69
CA GLY A 4 -16.38 15.71 -3.96
C GLY A 4 -15.27 14.81 -4.51
N SER A 5 -13.99 15.08 -4.19
CA SER A 5 -12.86 14.22 -4.54
C SER A 5 -12.81 12.96 -3.65
N GLU A 6 -13.14 13.08 -2.37
CA GLU A 6 -13.19 11.95 -1.45
C GLU A 6 -14.36 11.01 -1.76
N GLN A 7 -15.51 11.53 -2.21
CA GLN A 7 -16.65 10.71 -2.66
C GLN A 7 -16.32 9.82 -3.87
N ARG A 8 -15.30 10.19 -4.66
CA ARG A 8 -14.82 9.40 -5.80
C ARG A 8 -13.62 8.52 -5.47
N ASN A 9 -13.13 8.57 -4.24
CA ASN A 9 -12.01 7.75 -3.79
C ASN A 9 -12.53 6.39 -3.32
N LEU A 10 -12.11 5.33 -4.02
CA LEU A 10 -12.50 3.96 -3.67
C LEU A 10 -12.13 3.61 -2.23
N ASN A 11 -10.93 4.04 -1.79
CA ASN A 11 -10.45 3.83 -0.41
C ASN A 11 -11.06 4.82 0.61
N ARG A 12 -12.29 5.27 0.36
CA ARG A 12 -13.21 5.96 1.28
C ARG A 12 -14.63 5.42 1.17
N ALA A 13 -14.85 4.45 0.27
CA ALA A 13 -16.18 3.97 -0.07
C ALA A 13 -16.51 2.59 0.50
N TYR A 14 -15.54 1.85 1.03
CA TYR A 14 -15.79 0.53 1.63
C TYR A 14 -16.69 0.61 2.88
N PRO A 15 -17.55 -0.39 3.13
CA PRO A 15 -17.73 -1.66 2.40
C PRO A 15 -18.55 -1.53 1.10
N GLY A 16 -18.91 -0.34 0.69
CA GLY A 16 -19.71 -0.07 -0.49
C GLY A 16 -21.21 -0.18 -0.30
N ASN A 17 -21.94 0.13 -1.37
CA ASN A 17 -23.41 0.06 -1.43
C ASN A 17 -23.85 -0.34 -2.84
N ALA A 18 -24.63 -1.41 -2.98
CA ALA A 18 -25.15 -1.90 -4.26
C ALA A 18 -26.05 -0.88 -4.99
N GLY A 19 -26.76 -0.03 -4.25
CA GLY A 19 -27.61 1.03 -4.78
C GLY A 19 -26.95 2.41 -4.87
N GLY A 20 -25.64 2.51 -4.52
CA GLY A 20 -24.93 3.78 -4.41
C GLY A 20 -24.32 4.29 -5.73
N THR A 21 -23.37 5.19 -5.59
CA THR A 21 -22.54 5.71 -6.69
C THR A 21 -21.70 4.61 -7.33
N LEU A 22 -21.09 4.87 -8.49
CA LEU A 22 -20.20 3.90 -9.14
C LEU A 22 -19.06 3.45 -8.22
N THR A 23 -18.45 4.38 -7.49
CA THR A 23 -17.38 4.07 -6.54
C THR A 23 -17.86 3.14 -5.42
N GLU A 24 -19.04 3.41 -4.86
CA GLU A 24 -19.65 2.57 -3.82
C GLU A 24 -20.04 1.18 -4.36
N LYS A 25 -20.52 1.10 -5.61
CA LYS A 25 -20.81 -0.18 -6.27
C LYS A 25 -19.56 -1.02 -6.49
N VAL A 26 -18.45 -0.39 -6.90
CA VAL A 26 -17.15 -1.08 -7.04
C VAL A 26 -16.66 -1.58 -5.68
N ALA A 27 -16.68 -0.73 -4.64
CA ALA A 27 -16.31 -1.14 -3.28
C ALA A 27 -17.19 -2.30 -2.77
N TYR A 28 -18.50 -2.24 -3.04
CA TYR A 28 -19.43 -3.32 -2.71
C TYR A 28 -19.08 -4.62 -3.43
N ALA A 29 -18.82 -4.58 -4.74
CA ALA A 29 -18.47 -5.76 -5.52
C ALA A 29 -17.18 -6.41 -5.01
N ILE A 30 -16.14 -5.63 -4.71
CA ILE A 30 -14.89 -6.12 -4.11
C ILE A 30 -15.18 -6.77 -2.74
N MET A 31 -15.99 -6.13 -1.91
CA MET A 31 -16.35 -6.69 -0.60
C MET A 31 -17.12 -8.01 -0.72
N GLN A 32 -18.02 -8.14 -1.71
CA GLN A 32 -18.71 -9.41 -1.98
C GLN A 32 -17.73 -10.47 -2.47
N LEU A 33 -16.81 -10.13 -3.36
CA LEU A 33 -15.77 -11.06 -3.82
C LEU A 33 -14.97 -11.61 -2.64
N ILE A 34 -14.46 -10.75 -1.74
CA ILE A 34 -13.71 -11.19 -0.54
C ILE A 34 -14.55 -12.12 0.33
N ARG A 35 -15.85 -11.84 0.51
CA ARG A 35 -16.75 -12.70 1.31
C ARG A 35 -17.05 -14.03 0.66
N THR A 36 -17.12 -14.08 -0.67
CA THR A 36 -17.42 -15.29 -1.42
C THR A 36 -16.20 -16.20 -1.54
N GLU A 37 -15.07 -15.63 -1.96
CA GLU A 37 -13.81 -16.35 -2.18
C GLU A 37 -13.05 -16.66 -0.90
N LYS A 38 -13.29 -15.88 0.17
CA LYS A 38 -12.66 -16.05 1.49
C LYS A 38 -11.14 -16.17 1.43
N PRO A 39 -10.44 -15.22 0.76
CA PRO A 39 -9.00 -15.28 0.66
C PRO A 39 -8.34 -15.21 2.04
N HIS A 40 -7.27 -15.95 2.25
CA HIS A 40 -6.49 -15.89 3.49
C HIS A 40 -5.86 -14.49 3.65
N ILE A 41 -5.38 -13.91 2.57
CA ILE A 41 -4.70 -12.61 2.52
C ILE A 41 -5.39 -11.71 1.49
N SER A 42 -5.59 -10.44 1.85
CA SER A 42 -6.04 -9.39 0.93
C SER A 42 -5.10 -8.19 1.06
N ILE A 43 -4.52 -7.75 -0.04
CA ILE A 43 -3.55 -6.65 -0.07
C ILE A 43 -4.03 -5.57 -1.03
N ASP A 44 -4.13 -4.33 -0.55
CA ASP A 44 -4.41 -3.15 -1.36
C ASP A 44 -3.11 -2.39 -1.65
N LEU A 45 -2.82 -2.12 -2.92
CA LEU A 45 -1.58 -1.48 -3.34
C LEU A 45 -1.79 0.01 -3.55
N HIS A 46 -1.15 0.80 -2.71
CA HIS A 46 -1.21 2.26 -2.72
C HIS A 46 0.17 2.88 -2.87
N GLU A 47 0.17 4.11 -3.33
CA GLU A 47 1.34 4.97 -3.36
C GLU A 47 1.04 6.27 -2.64
N ALA A 48 2.00 6.75 -1.84
CA ALA A 48 1.90 7.96 -1.05
C ALA A 48 2.97 8.99 -1.47
N ALA A 49 2.69 10.25 -1.22
CA ALA A 49 3.68 11.30 -1.43
C ALA A 49 4.85 11.18 -0.44
N PRO A 50 6.10 11.45 -0.86
CA PRO A 50 7.30 11.35 -0.01
C PRO A 50 7.28 12.17 1.28
N GLU A 51 6.45 13.22 1.35
CA GLU A 51 6.26 14.07 2.54
C GLU A 51 5.16 13.57 3.49
N TYR A 52 4.43 12.50 3.16
CA TYR A 52 3.39 11.97 4.03
C TYR A 52 3.98 11.18 5.19
N THR A 53 3.29 11.18 6.33
CA THR A 53 3.71 10.41 7.51
C THR A 53 3.62 8.91 7.28
N THR A 54 2.53 8.46 6.65
CA THR A 54 2.36 7.06 6.23
C THR A 54 2.86 6.93 4.79
N VAL A 55 4.10 6.52 4.64
CA VAL A 55 4.78 6.31 3.36
C VAL A 55 5.89 5.27 3.53
N ASN A 56 6.15 4.47 2.51
CA ASN A 56 6.95 3.25 2.60
C ASN A 56 6.52 2.42 3.83
N ALA A 57 5.25 2.04 3.86
CA ALA A 57 4.63 1.41 5.01
C ALA A 57 3.75 0.23 4.63
N VAL A 58 3.69 -0.76 5.52
CA VAL A 58 2.66 -1.80 5.55
C VAL A 58 1.64 -1.41 6.61
N VAL A 59 0.44 -1.03 6.20
CA VAL A 59 -0.66 -0.76 7.13
C VAL A 59 -1.48 -2.03 7.28
N ALA A 60 -1.53 -2.59 8.48
CA ALA A 60 -2.15 -3.89 8.75
C ALA A 60 -3.41 -3.77 9.62
N HIS A 61 -4.43 -4.56 9.30
CA HIS A 61 -5.54 -4.80 10.20
C HIS A 61 -5.05 -5.50 11.48
N ASP A 62 -5.75 -5.35 12.60
CA ASP A 62 -5.33 -5.90 13.90
C ASP A 62 -4.94 -7.39 13.85
N ARG A 63 -5.69 -8.21 13.08
CA ARG A 63 -5.39 -9.65 12.93
C ARG A 63 -4.18 -9.97 12.06
N ALA A 64 -3.77 -9.03 11.22
CA ALA A 64 -2.65 -9.18 10.30
C ALA A 64 -1.35 -8.56 10.84
N LEU A 65 -1.42 -7.93 12.02
CA LEU A 65 -0.34 -7.10 12.53
C LEU A 65 0.95 -7.89 12.81
N ASP A 66 0.85 -9.07 13.38
CA ASP A 66 2.03 -9.87 13.73
C ASP A 66 2.80 -10.28 12.46
N ILE A 67 2.08 -10.71 11.42
CA ILE A 67 2.68 -11.03 10.12
C ILE A 67 3.30 -9.76 9.48
N ALA A 68 2.62 -8.60 9.58
CA ALA A 68 3.17 -7.35 9.06
C ALA A 68 4.47 -6.94 9.75
N VAL A 69 4.53 -7.07 11.08
CA VAL A 69 5.73 -6.75 11.87
C VAL A 69 6.90 -7.64 11.45
N GLU A 70 6.69 -8.95 11.36
CA GLU A 70 7.75 -9.88 10.99
C GLU A 70 8.20 -9.67 9.54
N ALA A 71 7.26 -9.53 8.60
CA ALA A 71 7.58 -9.25 7.20
C ALA A 71 8.38 -7.94 7.03
N VAL A 72 7.99 -6.89 7.76
CA VAL A 72 8.73 -5.61 7.75
C VAL A 72 10.15 -5.78 8.34
N MET A 73 10.31 -6.55 9.40
CA MET A 73 11.65 -6.83 9.94
C MET A 73 12.52 -7.57 8.92
N MET A 74 11.99 -8.55 8.20
CA MET A 74 12.72 -9.26 7.14
C MET A 74 13.13 -8.31 6.01
N LEU A 75 12.22 -7.44 5.55
CA LEU A 75 12.52 -6.45 4.53
C LEU A 75 13.59 -5.44 4.96
N GLN A 76 13.56 -5.02 6.22
CA GLN A 76 14.59 -4.13 6.78
C GLN A 76 15.97 -4.80 6.84
N LEU A 77 16.04 -6.09 7.13
CA LEU A 77 17.28 -6.86 7.06
C LEU A 77 17.85 -6.96 5.64
N GLU A 78 17.00 -6.87 4.61
CA GLU A 78 17.38 -6.76 3.21
C GLU A 78 17.79 -5.32 2.80
N GLY A 79 17.74 -4.35 3.72
CA GLY A 79 18.04 -2.95 3.46
C GLY A 79 16.89 -2.17 2.83
N ILE A 80 15.67 -2.71 2.83
CA ILE A 80 14.47 -2.01 2.33
C ILE A 80 13.91 -1.15 3.45
N GLU A 81 13.93 0.17 3.26
CA GLU A 81 13.33 1.10 4.21
C GLU A 81 11.79 1.06 4.09
N ILE A 82 11.18 0.41 5.06
CA ILE A 82 9.73 0.25 5.17
C ILE A 82 9.34 0.19 6.63
N SER A 83 8.18 0.71 6.99
CA SER A 83 7.63 0.68 8.34
C SER A 83 6.37 -0.18 8.42
N VAL A 84 5.95 -0.51 9.64
CA VAL A 84 4.65 -1.12 9.89
C VAL A 84 3.76 -0.14 10.63
N GLU A 85 2.50 -0.05 10.23
CA GLU A 85 1.49 0.74 10.92
C GLU A 85 0.25 -0.11 11.21
N ARG A 86 -0.34 0.10 12.38
CA ARG A 86 -1.64 -0.48 12.71
C ARG A 86 -2.75 0.33 12.05
N SER A 87 -3.67 -0.34 11.36
CA SER A 87 -4.88 0.28 10.83
C SER A 87 -5.70 0.93 11.96
N PRO A 88 -5.94 2.25 11.93
CA PRO A 88 -6.70 2.91 12.99
C PRO A 88 -8.16 2.44 13.02
N LYS A 89 -8.64 2.03 14.20
CA LYS A 89 -10.03 1.53 14.40
C LYS A 89 -11.11 2.58 14.11
N THR A 90 -10.76 3.84 14.20
CA THR A 90 -11.67 4.97 13.96
C THR A 90 -11.83 5.29 12.47
N PHE A 91 -10.95 4.79 11.61
CA PHE A 91 -11.02 5.04 10.17
C PHE A 91 -12.04 4.11 9.52
N ARG A 92 -12.99 4.70 8.82
CA ARG A 92 -14.02 3.99 8.06
C ARG A 92 -13.85 4.26 6.58
N GLY A 93 -14.33 3.33 5.76
CA GLY A 93 -14.26 3.42 4.32
C GLY A 93 -12.95 2.99 3.70
N LEU A 94 -11.94 2.62 4.51
CA LEU A 94 -10.64 2.14 4.04
C LEU A 94 -10.67 0.63 3.78
N SER A 95 -10.06 0.20 2.68
CA SER A 95 -10.01 -1.21 2.26
C SER A 95 -9.54 -2.13 3.37
N HIS A 96 -8.31 -1.97 3.83
CA HIS A 96 -7.71 -2.81 4.86
C HIS A 96 -8.49 -2.83 6.17
N ARG A 97 -9.18 -1.74 6.53
CA ARG A 97 -10.03 -1.70 7.73
C ARG A 97 -11.33 -2.47 7.51
N GLU A 98 -12.06 -2.15 6.44
CA GLU A 98 -13.38 -2.74 6.19
C GLU A 98 -13.29 -4.20 5.74
N TRP A 99 -12.26 -4.59 5.00
CA TRP A 99 -12.01 -6.00 4.64
C TRP A 99 -11.75 -6.83 5.89
N GLY A 100 -10.85 -6.36 6.76
CA GLY A 100 -10.54 -7.04 7.99
C GLY A 100 -11.72 -7.09 8.96
N ASP A 101 -12.46 -6.01 9.16
CA ASP A 101 -13.60 -5.98 10.08
C ASP A 101 -14.79 -6.84 9.61
N ARG A 102 -14.90 -7.13 8.29
CA ARG A 102 -16.10 -7.73 7.68
C ARG A 102 -15.88 -9.08 7.02
N SER A 103 -14.71 -9.64 7.13
CA SER A 103 -14.37 -10.99 6.69
C SER A 103 -13.23 -11.54 7.55
N ASP A 104 -12.81 -12.78 7.30
CA ASP A 104 -11.72 -13.42 8.04
C ASP A 104 -10.35 -13.20 7.39
N THR A 105 -10.28 -12.47 6.27
CA THR A 105 -9.03 -12.21 5.57
C THR A 105 -8.03 -11.43 6.43
N LEU A 106 -6.76 -11.73 6.29
CA LEU A 106 -5.66 -10.92 6.79
C LEU A 106 -5.48 -9.75 5.83
N ALA A 107 -5.90 -8.56 6.24
CA ALA A 107 -6.00 -7.39 5.37
C ALA A 107 -4.83 -6.43 5.57
N PHE A 108 -4.16 -6.09 4.46
CA PHE A 108 -3.03 -5.18 4.40
C PHE A 108 -3.27 -4.08 3.38
N LEU A 109 -2.60 -2.95 3.57
CA LEU A 109 -2.45 -1.90 2.58
C LEU A 109 -0.98 -1.52 2.52
N LEU A 110 -0.41 -1.46 1.32
CA LEU A 110 0.97 -1.08 1.09
C LEU A 110 1.03 0.35 0.56
N GLU A 111 1.83 1.20 1.20
CA GLU A 111 2.07 2.58 0.76
C GLU A 111 3.51 2.73 0.30
N VAL A 112 3.75 2.85 -1.00
CA VAL A 112 5.08 3.09 -1.58
C VAL A 112 5.24 4.55 -1.96
N ALA A 113 6.39 5.13 -1.69
CA ALA A 113 6.66 6.54 -2.00
C ALA A 113 6.61 6.81 -3.51
N ASN A 114 5.77 7.79 -3.91
CA ASN A 114 5.61 8.22 -5.30
C ASN A 114 5.71 9.74 -5.43
N PRO A 115 6.80 10.28 -6.01
CA PRO A 115 6.98 11.72 -6.18
C PRO A 115 6.10 12.35 -7.27
N SER A 116 5.32 11.57 -8.00
CA SER A 116 4.27 12.13 -8.88
C SER A 116 2.99 12.49 -8.14
N GLN A 117 2.94 12.23 -6.83
CA GLN A 117 1.86 12.60 -5.92
C GLN A 117 2.28 13.76 -4.99
N GLY A 118 1.37 14.17 -4.12
CA GLY A 118 1.63 15.16 -3.07
C GLY A 118 1.59 16.61 -3.53
N ARG A 119 1.91 17.50 -2.59
CA ARG A 119 1.79 18.95 -2.76
C ARG A 119 3.14 19.65 -3.04
N LEU A 120 4.25 18.96 -2.77
CA LEU A 120 5.59 19.53 -2.94
C LEU A 120 6.12 19.40 -4.37
N ARG A 121 5.55 18.49 -5.17
CA ARG A 121 5.96 18.24 -6.54
C ARG A 121 5.72 19.42 -7.49
N GLY A 122 6.42 19.42 -8.63
CA GLY A 122 6.08 20.22 -9.78
C GLY A 122 4.84 19.70 -10.52
N ARG A 123 4.70 20.13 -11.77
CA ARG A 123 3.63 19.64 -12.65
C ARG A 123 3.82 18.16 -12.93
N THR A 124 2.77 17.37 -12.74
CA THR A 124 2.78 15.95 -13.12
C THR A 124 2.94 15.80 -14.63
N SER A 125 3.84 14.92 -15.04
CA SER A 125 4.09 14.56 -16.43
C SER A 125 4.36 13.06 -16.50
N GLU A 126 4.22 12.47 -17.67
CA GLU A 126 4.58 11.07 -17.90
C GLU A 126 6.02 10.79 -17.49
N LYS A 127 6.96 11.68 -17.86
CA LYS A 127 8.36 11.56 -17.45
C LYS A 127 8.49 11.47 -15.92
N LEU A 128 7.80 12.33 -15.17
CA LEU A 128 7.83 12.28 -13.69
C LEU A 128 7.27 10.96 -13.15
N VAL A 129 6.18 10.46 -13.72
CA VAL A 129 5.57 9.19 -13.31
C VAL A 129 6.54 8.03 -13.53
N ILE A 130 7.25 8.00 -14.68
CA ILE A 130 8.18 6.91 -15.03
C ILE A 130 9.48 7.02 -14.25
N THR A 131 10.12 8.20 -14.25
CA THR A 131 11.44 8.35 -13.63
C THR A 131 11.39 8.59 -12.12
N GLY A 132 10.26 9.04 -11.61
CA GLY A 132 10.14 9.43 -10.21
C GLY A 132 11.07 10.58 -9.81
N LEU A 133 11.58 11.38 -10.76
CA LEU A 133 12.54 12.44 -10.50
C LEU A 133 11.89 13.82 -10.62
N ASP A 134 11.85 14.57 -9.52
CA ASP A 134 11.32 15.91 -9.44
C ASP A 134 12.26 16.88 -8.71
N LYS A 135 12.56 18.02 -9.35
CA LYS A 135 13.47 19.03 -8.79
C LYS A 135 12.98 19.68 -7.48
N TYR A 136 11.67 19.72 -7.27
CA TYR A 136 11.11 20.30 -6.05
C TYR A 136 11.22 19.31 -4.90
N TYR A 137 11.05 18.01 -5.16
CA TYR A 137 11.35 16.97 -4.18
C TYR A 137 12.83 16.90 -3.82
N LEU A 138 13.75 17.11 -4.78
CA LEU A 138 15.18 17.24 -4.46
C LEU A 138 15.46 18.44 -3.52
N ARG A 139 14.78 19.55 -3.72
CA ARG A 139 14.89 20.71 -2.80
C ARG A 139 14.26 20.42 -1.43
N ALA A 140 13.13 19.75 -1.40
CA ALA A 140 12.46 19.34 -0.17
C ALA A 140 13.30 18.35 0.65
N ALA A 141 13.94 17.38 -0.02
CA ALA A 141 14.89 16.45 0.60
C ALA A 141 16.06 17.18 1.27
N LYS A 142 16.71 18.12 0.55
CA LYS A 142 17.80 18.94 1.09
C LYS A 142 17.35 19.83 2.28
N ALA A 143 16.08 20.16 2.34
CA ALA A 143 15.48 20.91 3.44
C ALA A 143 14.92 20.04 4.57
N GLY A 144 15.13 18.71 4.55
CA GLY A 144 14.65 17.78 5.58
C GLY A 144 13.12 17.70 5.69
N ARG A 145 12.39 17.86 4.57
CA ARG A 145 10.93 17.93 4.56
C ARG A 145 10.26 16.65 4.08
N LEU A 146 11.02 15.59 3.85
CA LEU A 146 10.51 14.29 3.39
C LEU A 146 10.66 13.26 4.49
N ASN A 147 9.79 12.27 4.46
CA ASN A 147 9.80 11.13 5.38
C ASN A 147 10.44 9.89 4.77
N VAL A 148 10.99 10.02 3.56
CA VAL A 148 11.74 8.96 2.87
C VAL A 148 12.99 9.56 2.24
N PRO A 149 14.08 8.78 2.06
CA PRO A 149 15.22 9.20 1.28
C PRO A 149 14.83 9.55 -0.16
N TYR A 150 15.43 10.62 -0.66
CA TYR A 150 15.21 11.07 -2.03
C TYR A 150 16.42 11.84 -2.56
N ASP A 151 16.95 11.40 -3.68
CA ASP A 151 18.14 11.91 -4.33
C ASP A 151 17.99 12.09 -5.85
N GLU A 152 19.09 12.25 -6.57
CA GLU A 152 19.13 12.43 -8.02
C GLU A 152 18.70 11.19 -8.81
N ASN A 153 18.65 10.02 -8.22
CA ASN A 153 18.13 8.80 -8.84
C ASN A 153 16.60 8.80 -8.90
N GLY A 154 15.95 9.56 -8.01
CA GLY A 154 14.50 9.62 -7.87
C GLY A 154 13.91 8.31 -7.35
N LEU A 155 12.62 8.11 -7.59
CA LEU A 155 11.90 6.87 -7.27
C LEU A 155 11.19 6.33 -8.53
N PRO A 156 11.92 5.71 -9.46
CA PRO A 156 11.36 5.27 -10.74
C PRO A 156 10.25 4.22 -10.56
N LEU A 157 9.35 4.14 -11.55
CA LEU A 157 8.21 3.23 -11.55
C LEU A 157 8.63 1.78 -11.31
N THR A 158 9.74 1.34 -11.93
CA THR A 158 10.27 -0.02 -11.77
C THR A 158 10.63 -0.33 -10.30
N LEU A 159 11.31 0.61 -9.61
CA LEU A 159 11.62 0.47 -8.19
C LEU A 159 10.35 0.41 -7.32
N ARG A 160 9.36 1.24 -7.62
CA ARG A 160 8.09 1.29 -6.86
C ARG A 160 7.30 -0.02 -7.03
N VAL A 161 7.20 -0.53 -8.27
CA VAL A 161 6.59 -1.83 -8.56
C VAL A 161 7.34 -2.96 -7.86
N TRP A 162 8.68 -2.97 -7.96
CA TRP A 162 9.51 -3.96 -7.28
C TRP A 162 9.29 -3.96 -5.76
N ARG A 163 9.22 -2.79 -5.13
CA ARG A 163 8.93 -2.69 -3.68
C ARG A 163 7.59 -3.32 -3.31
N HIS A 164 6.53 -3.06 -4.09
CA HIS A 164 5.25 -3.73 -3.88
C HIS A 164 5.37 -5.24 -3.99
N LEU A 165 5.95 -5.74 -5.07
CA LEU A 165 6.09 -7.18 -5.31
C LEU A 165 6.95 -7.85 -4.22
N ARG A 166 8.08 -7.24 -3.85
CA ARG A 166 8.94 -7.78 -2.78
C ARG A 166 8.22 -7.83 -1.44
N THR A 167 7.45 -6.79 -1.11
CA THR A 167 6.65 -6.75 0.12
C THR A 167 5.55 -7.81 0.11
N ILE A 168 4.85 -7.99 -1.01
CA ILE A 168 3.83 -9.04 -1.16
C ILE A 168 4.45 -10.42 -0.91
N MET A 169 5.58 -10.73 -1.56
CA MET A 169 6.27 -12.01 -1.38
C MET A 169 6.64 -12.23 0.08
N THR A 170 7.25 -11.24 0.72
CA THR A 170 7.67 -11.37 2.12
C THR A 170 6.48 -11.56 3.07
N ILE A 171 5.34 -10.89 2.82
CA ILE A 171 4.10 -11.14 3.58
C ILE A 171 3.62 -12.58 3.38
N ILE A 172 3.64 -13.10 2.15
CA ILE A 172 3.23 -14.48 1.84
C ILE A 172 4.20 -15.48 2.47
N ASP A 173 5.50 -15.28 2.35
CA ASP A 173 6.52 -16.14 2.96
C ASP A 173 6.34 -16.18 4.49
N THR A 174 6.11 -15.02 5.11
CA THR A 174 5.83 -14.93 6.56
C THR A 174 4.53 -15.66 6.93
N PHE A 175 3.46 -15.47 6.14
CA PHE A 175 2.19 -16.18 6.36
C PHE A 175 2.38 -17.70 6.31
N ASN A 176 3.16 -18.20 5.36
CA ASN A 176 3.44 -19.61 5.18
C ASN A 176 4.16 -20.24 6.39
N LEU A 177 4.94 -19.47 7.15
CA LEU A 177 5.57 -19.96 8.39
C LEU A 177 4.54 -20.34 9.47
N TYR A 178 3.36 -19.73 9.43
CA TYR A 178 2.29 -19.94 10.42
C TYR A 178 1.11 -20.76 9.89
N SER A 179 1.12 -21.14 8.61
CA SER A 179 -0.06 -21.76 7.95
C SER A 179 0.35 -22.86 6.98
N GLU A 180 0.93 -23.94 7.49
CA GLU A 180 1.43 -25.06 6.67
C GLU A 180 0.33 -25.67 5.78
N GLU A 181 -0.91 -25.82 6.30
CA GLU A 181 -2.04 -26.39 5.55
C GLU A 181 -2.56 -25.50 4.42
N ASN A 182 -2.30 -24.20 4.48
CA ASN A 182 -2.79 -23.20 3.54
C ASN A 182 -1.65 -22.44 2.87
N SER A 183 -0.50 -23.08 2.68
CA SER A 183 0.67 -22.43 2.09
C SER A 183 0.38 -21.94 0.68
N ILE A 184 0.82 -20.71 0.39
CA ILE A 184 0.69 -20.05 -0.91
C ILE A 184 2.04 -20.16 -1.61
N VAL A 185 2.05 -20.77 -2.79
CA VAL A 185 3.26 -20.87 -3.62
C VAL A 185 3.24 -19.76 -4.66
N MET A 186 4.31 -18.97 -4.70
CA MET A 186 4.53 -17.97 -5.73
C MET A 186 5.63 -18.46 -6.68
N GLU A 187 5.33 -18.46 -7.98
CA GLU A 187 6.29 -18.85 -9.02
C GLU A 187 6.86 -17.62 -9.71
N GLY A 188 8.16 -17.63 -9.95
CA GLY A 188 8.88 -16.64 -10.73
C GLY A 188 9.87 -15.79 -9.91
N PRO A 189 10.99 -15.39 -10.54
CA PRO A 189 11.95 -14.51 -9.89
C PRO A 189 11.41 -13.06 -9.87
N ILE A 190 11.60 -12.40 -8.75
CA ILE A 190 11.43 -10.94 -8.63
C ILE A 190 12.81 -10.36 -8.38
N GLU A 191 13.49 -9.98 -9.45
CA GLU A 191 14.80 -9.35 -9.38
C GLU A 191 14.68 -7.85 -9.09
N GLN A 192 15.60 -7.37 -8.26
CA GLN A 192 15.71 -5.92 -8.05
C GLN A 192 16.13 -5.26 -9.37
N PRO A 193 15.47 -4.16 -9.79
CA PRO A 193 15.68 -3.59 -11.12
C PRO A 193 17.05 -2.91 -11.32
N PHE A 194 17.86 -2.74 -10.27
CA PHE A 194 19.27 -2.26 -10.30
C PHE A 194 19.98 -2.48 -8.96
#